data_e66d2cbc455dcf192f6ea45b655cd136
#
_entry.id   e66d2cbc455dcf192f6ea45b655cd136
#
_cell.length_a   1.000
_cell.length_b   1.000
_cell.length_c   1.000
_cell.angle_alpha   90.00
_cell.angle_beta   90.00
_cell.angle_gamma   90.00
#
_symmetry.space_group_name_H-M   'P 1'
#
loop_
_entity.id
_entity.type
_entity.pdbx_description
1 polymer ?
#
loop_
_entity_poly.entity_id
_entity_poly.type
_entity_poly.pdbx_seq_one_letter_code
_entity_poly.pdbx_strand_id
1 'polypeptide(L)' 'SGNNQRVSKDEAFRKEKEIKELFPEVPTYVTYNAPFWKLRVGDFRSHEEAYHMMRLLMGAFPKYGKEMYIVREEIKIPLN' A
#
# COMPACT_ATOMS: atom_id res chain seq x y z
N SER A 1 14.51 10.75 -0.62
CA SER A 1 15.15 9.99 -1.66
C SER A 1 14.25 8.82 -2.05
N GLY A 2 14.27 8.47 -3.32
CA GLY A 2 13.48 7.37 -3.86
C GLY A 2 13.80 5.99 -3.28
N ASN A 3 14.77 5.90 -2.42
CA ASN A 3 15.18 4.64 -1.78
C ASN A 3 14.12 4.08 -0.85
N ASN A 4 13.22 4.93 -0.35
CA ASN A 4 12.19 4.52 0.59
C ASN A 4 11.17 3.57 -0.01
N GLN A 5 11.11 3.48 -1.34
CA GLN A 5 10.17 2.62 -2.06
C GLN A 5 10.76 1.25 -2.37
N ARG A 6 12.04 1.05 -2.05
CA ARG A 6 12.72 -0.21 -2.30
C ARG A 6 12.55 -1.11 -1.11
N VAL A 7 11.63 -2.04 -1.22
CA VAL A 7 11.46 -3.05 -0.19
C VAL A 7 11.88 -4.39 -0.73
N SER A 8 12.48 -5.20 0.14
CA SER A 8 12.75 -6.58 -0.18
C SER A 8 11.45 -7.39 -0.14
N LYS A 9 11.50 -8.57 -0.71
CA LYS A 9 10.37 -9.50 -0.66
C LYS A 9 9.93 -9.75 0.78
N ASP A 10 10.87 -10.07 1.64
CA ASP A 10 10.58 -10.40 3.03
C ASP A 10 9.99 -9.23 3.79
N GLU A 11 10.49 -8.02 3.55
CA GLU A 11 9.92 -6.81 4.15
C GLU A 11 8.49 -6.57 3.70
N ALA A 12 8.21 -6.74 2.40
CA ALA A 12 6.89 -6.52 1.86
C ALA A 12 5.87 -7.46 2.52
N PHE A 13 6.20 -8.74 2.62
CA PHE A 13 5.31 -9.72 3.24
C PHE A 13 5.19 -9.53 4.75
N ARG A 14 6.25 -9.12 5.42
CA ARG A 14 6.22 -8.83 6.85
C ARG A 14 5.29 -7.65 7.16
N LYS A 15 5.43 -6.58 6.40
CA LYS A 15 4.58 -5.39 6.53
C LYS A 15 3.12 -5.72 6.24
N GLU A 16 2.89 -6.52 5.21
CA GLU A 16 1.54 -6.97 4.89
C GLU A 16 0.90 -7.71 6.05
N LYS A 17 1.64 -8.64 6.65
CA LYS A 17 1.14 -9.41 7.79
C LYS A 17 0.78 -8.52 8.96
N GLU A 18 1.62 -7.56 9.29
CA GLU A 18 1.39 -6.62 10.38
C GLU A 18 0.13 -5.77 10.12
N ILE A 19 -0.03 -5.31 8.89
CA ILE A 19 -1.19 -4.50 8.50
C ILE A 19 -2.47 -5.33 8.57
N LYS A 20 -2.45 -6.56 8.09
CA LYS A 20 -3.61 -7.45 8.11
C LYS A 20 -4.06 -7.80 9.53
N GLU A 21 -3.14 -7.86 10.47
CA GLU A 21 -3.46 -8.13 11.87
C GLU A 21 -4.33 -7.03 12.47
N LEU A 22 -4.09 -5.77 12.11
CA LEU A 22 -4.86 -4.64 12.61
C LEU A 22 -6.05 -4.28 11.72
N PHE A 23 -5.94 -4.50 10.43
CA PHE A 23 -6.95 -4.12 9.44
C PHE A 23 -7.30 -5.32 8.55
N PRO A 24 -7.87 -6.39 9.14
CA PRO A 24 -8.10 -7.64 8.39
C PRO A 24 -9.08 -7.50 7.22
N GLU A 25 -9.95 -6.49 7.24
CA GLU A 25 -10.93 -6.25 6.17
C GLU A 25 -10.37 -5.45 5.00
N VAL A 26 -9.15 -4.91 5.15
CA VAL A 26 -8.54 -4.09 4.09
C VAL A 26 -7.72 -4.99 3.17
N PRO A 27 -8.00 -5.03 1.87
CA PRO A 27 -7.22 -5.86 0.95
C PRO A 27 -5.79 -5.36 0.81
N THR A 28 -4.87 -6.28 0.67
CA THR A 28 -3.46 -5.98 0.48
C THR A 28 -2.91 -6.75 -0.70
N TYR A 29 -1.94 -6.18 -1.38
CA TYR A 29 -1.34 -6.76 -2.58
C TYR A 29 0.17 -6.59 -2.52
N VAL A 30 0.88 -7.71 -2.56
CA VAL A 30 2.34 -7.70 -2.69
C VAL A 30 2.67 -8.06 -4.13
N THR A 31 3.36 -7.18 -4.83
CA THR A 31 3.71 -7.39 -6.23
C THR A 31 5.20 -7.18 -6.45
N TYR A 32 5.74 -7.98 -7.35
CA TYR A 32 7.11 -7.79 -7.81
C TYR A 32 7.08 -6.97 -9.10
N ASN A 33 7.72 -5.82 -9.04
CA ASN A 33 7.85 -4.93 -10.17
C ASN A 33 9.35 -4.65 -10.34
N ALA A 34 10.00 -5.52 -11.08
CA ALA A 34 11.45 -5.60 -11.16
C ALA A 34 12.12 -4.24 -11.22
N PRO A 35 13.15 -3.98 -10.42
CA PRO A 35 13.78 -4.90 -9.46
C PRO A 35 13.23 -4.81 -8.03
N PHE A 36 12.07 -4.17 -7.83
CA PHE A 36 11.55 -3.86 -6.51
C PHE A 36 10.27 -4.63 -6.19
N TRP A 37 10.08 -4.89 -4.91
CA TRP A 37 8.82 -5.37 -4.38
C TRP A 37 8.00 -4.17 -3.89
N LYS A 38 6.68 -4.25 -4.04
CA LYS A 38 5.77 -3.21 -3.60
C LYS A 38 4.62 -3.81 -2.81
N LEU A 39 4.22 -3.13 -1.76
CA LEU A 39 3.02 -3.45 -1.00
C LEU A 39 2.00 -2.35 -1.23
N ARG A 40 0.82 -2.73 -1.70
CA ARG A 40 -0.31 -1.83 -1.84
C ARG A 40 -1.40 -2.23 -0.85
N VAL A 41 -1.99 -1.25 -0.20
CA VAL A 41 -3.03 -1.44 0.80
C VAL A 41 -4.31 -0.75 0.35
N GLY A 42 -5.39 -1.53 0.25
CA GLY A 42 -6.72 -1.03 -0.03
C GLY A 42 -7.05 -0.81 -1.50
N ASP A 43 -8.35 -0.80 -1.75
CA ASP A 43 -8.95 -0.43 -3.03
C ASP A 43 -9.96 0.67 -2.72
N PHE A 44 -9.56 1.92 -2.91
CA PHE A 44 -10.38 3.06 -2.51
C PHE A 44 -10.99 3.73 -3.73
N ARG A 45 -12.21 4.22 -3.58
CA ARG A 45 -12.94 4.88 -4.66
C ARG A 45 -12.59 6.35 -4.78
N SER A 46 -12.07 6.97 -3.72
CA SER A 46 -11.75 8.38 -3.69
C SER A 46 -10.41 8.61 -3.02
N HIS A 47 -9.84 9.78 -3.32
CA HIS A 47 -8.62 10.23 -2.66
C HIS A 47 -8.82 10.39 -1.15
N GLU A 48 -10.00 10.88 -0.76
CA GLU A 48 -10.33 11.09 0.65
C GLU A 48 -10.33 9.77 1.43
N GLU A 49 -10.90 8.70 0.87
CA GLU A 49 -10.88 7.40 1.51
C GLU A 49 -9.45 6.87 1.65
N ALA A 50 -8.66 6.99 0.59
CA ALA A 50 -7.27 6.56 0.61
C ALA A 50 -6.47 7.34 1.64
N TYR A 51 -6.68 8.66 1.69
CA TYR A 51 -6.00 9.53 2.63
C TYR A 51 -6.39 9.19 4.08
N HIS A 52 -7.65 8.90 4.33
CA HIS A 52 -8.12 8.49 5.66
C HIS A 52 -7.41 7.20 6.11
N MET A 53 -7.35 6.19 5.23
CA MET A 53 -6.64 4.95 5.55
C MET A 53 -5.15 5.19 5.76
N MET A 54 -4.54 6.04 4.95
CA MET A 54 -3.13 6.36 5.12
C MET A 54 -2.85 6.96 6.49
N ARG A 55 -3.72 7.85 6.97
CA ARG A 55 -3.57 8.42 8.31
C ARG A 55 -3.70 7.38 9.41
N LEU A 56 -4.63 6.42 9.26
CA LEU A 56 -4.76 5.32 10.21
C LEU A 56 -3.49 4.46 10.23
N LEU A 57 -2.95 4.17 9.06
CA LEU A 57 -1.70 3.40 8.95
C LEU A 57 -0.51 4.14 9.53
N MET A 58 -0.43 5.44 9.32
CA MET A 58 0.63 6.28 9.90
C MET A 58 0.58 6.28 11.43
N GLY A 59 -0.63 6.30 11.98
CA GLY A 59 -0.82 6.24 13.43
C GLY A 59 -0.43 4.90 14.01
N ALA A 60 -0.78 3.82 13.32
CA ALA A 60 -0.48 2.46 13.77
C ALA A 60 0.99 2.06 13.51
N PHE A 61 1.56 2.54 12.41
CA PHE A 61 2.91 2.19 11.98
C PHE A 61 3.72 3.44 11.62
N PRO A 62 4.14 4.23 12.62
CA PRO A 62 4.85 5.48 12.35
C PRO A 62 6.11 5.32 11.51
N LYS A 63 6.79 4.17 11.63
CA LYS A 63 7.99 3.89 10.86
C LYS A 63 7.73 3.78 9.36
N TYR A 64 6.51 3.39 8.98
CA TYR A 64 6.15 3.24 7.58
C TYR A 64 5.56 4.52 6.99
N GLY A 65 5.12 5.45 7.83
CA GLY A 65 4.40 6.63 7.39
C GLY A 65 5.16 7.50 6.40
N LYS A 66 6.48 7.60 6.59
CA LYS A 66 7.34 8.40 5.71
C LYS A 66 7.49 7.81 4.31
N GLU A 67 7.16 6.53 4.16
CA GLU A 67 7.32 5.80 2.90
C GLU A 67 6.01 5.66 2.14
N MET A 68 4.89 6.01 2.78
CA MET A 68 3.58 5.85 2.18
C MET A 68 3.24 6.99 1.23
N TYR A 69 2.60 6.62 0.14
CA TYR A 69 2.01 7.60 -0.77
C TYR A 69 0.78 6.99 -1.42
N ILE A 70 -0.13 7.86 -1.87
CA ILE A 70 -1.38 7.44 -2.50
C ILE A 70 -1.13 7.22 -3.98
N VAL A 71 -1.53 6.03 -4.46
CA VAL A 71 -1.42 5.68 -5.87
C VAL A 71 -2.81 5.74 -6.49
N ARG A 72 -2.92 6.45 -7.60
CA ARG A 72 -4.14 6.49 -8.39
C ARG A 72 -3.97 5.59 -9.59
N GLU A 73 -4.86 4.61 -9.73
CA GLU A 73 -4.86 3.72 -10.88
C GLU A 73 -6.02 4.07 -11.80
N GLU A 74 -5.73 4.10 -13.08
CA GLU A 74 -6.73 4.29 -14.11
C GLU A 74 -7.27 2.93 -14.54
N ILE A 75 -8.58 2.76 -14.47
CA ILE A 75 -9.24 1.54 -14.92
C ILE A 75 -9.76 1.77 -16.34
N LYS A 76 -9.30 0.96 -17.27
CA LYS A 76 -9.77 1.00 -18.65
C LYS A 76 -10.77 -0.12 -18.87
N ILE A 77 -11.99 0.24 -19.24
CA ILE A 77 -13.04 -0.72 -19.54
C ILE A 77 -13.24 -0.73 -21.05
N PRO A 78 -12.95 -1.85 -21.73
CA PRO A 78 -13.18 -1.92 -23.16
C PRO A 78 -14.69 -1.90 -23.45
N LEU A 79 -15.08 -1.08 -24.39
CA LEU A 79 -16.45 -0.99 -24.88
C LEU A 79 -16.51 -1.64 -26.26
N ASN A 80 -17.18 -2.75 -26.34
CA ASN A 80 -17.34 -3.48 -27.60
C ASN A 80 -18.75 -3.38 -28.11
#